data_78898e34697dd77f4e1cde127e9a2d89
#
_entry.id   78898e34697dd77f4e1cde127e9a2d89
#
_cell.length_a   1.000
_cell.length_b   1.000
_cell.length_c   1.000
_cell.angle_alpha   90.00
_cell.angle_beta   90.00
_cell.angle_gamma   90.00
#
_symmetry.space_group_name_H-M   'P 1'
#
loop_
_entity.id
_entity.type
_entity.pdbx_description
1 polymer ?
#
loop_
_entity_poly.entity_id
_entity_poly.type
_entity_poly.pdbx_seq_one_letter_code
_entity_poly.pdbx_strand_id
1 'polypeptide(L)'
;MHKLIDKQKILFLEVLEEQKGYSDLTIKSYAESINEALHFITPLQENGTLIFDLMPYRLHIAKLNSKTISKKLSALHSFVLFLNDNKIKTLLKSDESVKVTKTLPKPVLHKYIVEALELSNIEEKLAITMLYTLGLRISELTNMKLDDISQEWIRIVGKGDKQRDIPLLVSTKEILDDYLDTFSIKQFLFEKNGEKLSENSLRYTITKVFKRVGIKVTPHQLRHSYATSLLNAGAPISDVSELLGHSSMATTQIYTKLGSALKQKNYNKAHPLCGVGK
;
A
#
# COMPACT_ATOMS: atom_id res chain seq x y z
N MET A 1 -34.47 13.44 10.11
CA MET A 1 -33.45 12.39 10.31
C MET A 1 -32.43 12.34 9.18
N HIS A 2 -32.81 12.18 7.90
CA HIS A 2 -31.87 12.16 6.76
C HIS A 2 -30.96 13.39 6.71
N LYS A 3 -31.53 14.62 6.82
CA LYS A 3 -30.74 15.86 6.85
C LYS A 3 -29.68 15.89 7.96
N LEU A 4 -29.97 15.29 9.12
CA LEU A 4 -29.01 15.20 10.23
C LEU A 4 -27.85 14.27 9.85
N ILE A 5 -28.17 13.10 9.31
CA ILE A 5 -27.16 12.10 8.90
C ILE A 5 -26.27 12.65 7.79
N ASP A 6 -26.86 13.34 6.79
CA ASP A 6 -26.10 13.98 5.72
C ASP A 6 -25.15 15.06 6.24
N LYS A 7 -25.61 15.90 7.18
CA LYS A 7 -24.76 16.89 7.84
C LYS A 7 -23.62 16.24 8.60
N GLN A 8 -23.90 15.19 9.37
CA GLN A 8 -22.89 14.49 10.15
C GLN A 8 -21.89 13.73 9.26
N LYS A 9 -22.33 13.22 8.10
CA LYS A 9 -21.44 12.59 7.11
C LYS A 9 -20.43 13.61 6.55
N ILE A 10 -20.87 14.83 6.22
CA ILE A 10 -19.97 15.89 5.74
C ILE A 10 -18.93 16.20 6.82
N LEU A 11 -19.35 16.47 8.05
CA LEU A 11 -18.43 16.72 9.17
C LEU A 11 -17.47 15.56 9.42
N PHE A 12 -17.93 14.32 9.30
CA PHE A 12 -17.07 13.16 9.42
C PHE A 12 -15.97 13.14 8.37
N LEU A 13 -16.28 13.41 7.11
CA LEU A 13 -15.31 13.44 6.03
C LEU A 13 -14.29 14.58 6.22
N GLU A 14 -14.72 15.74 6.67
CA GLU A 14 -13.85 16.86 7.05
C GLU A 14 -12.89 16.48 8.19
N VAL A 15 -13.38 15.78 9.23
CA VAL A 15 -12.53 15.28 10.32
C VAL A 15 -11.52 14.24 9.83
N LEU A 16 -11.89 13.38 8.87
CA LEU A 16 -10.95 12.44 8.28
C LEU A 16 -9.83 13.15 7.50
N GLU A 17 -10.15 14.25 6.83
CA GLU A 17 -9.21 15.07 6.08
C GLU A 17 -8.31 15.88 7.01
N GLU A 18 -8.90 16.77 7.79
CA GLU A 18 -8.18 17.81 8.55
C GLU A 18 -7.48 17.26 9.80
N GLN A 19 -8.14 16.34 10.54
CA GLN A 19 -7.60 15.87 11.83
C GLN A 19 -6.87 14.55 11.71
N LYS A 20 -7.34 13.64 10.84
CA LYS A 20 -6.70 12.31 10.67
C LYS A 20 -5.74 12.23 9.49
N GLY A 21 -5.66 13.27 8.65
CA GLY A 21 -4.73 13.34 7.52
C GLY A 21 -4.94 12.20 6.52
N TYR A 22 -6.20 11.80 6.27
CA TYR A 22 -6.48 10.77 5.28
C TYR A 22 -6.32 11.35 3.87
N SER A 23 -5.84 10.51 2.93
CA SER A 23 -5.73 10.93 1.53
C SER A 23 -7.11 11.05 0.88
N ASP A 24 -7.24 11.94 -0.12
CA ASP A 24 -8.47 12.17 -0.90
C ASP A 24 -9.08 10.87 -1.42
N LEU A 25 -8.24 9.93 -1.88
CA LEU A 25 -8.69 8.63 -2.35
C LEU A 25 -9.32 7.79 -1.22
N THR A 26 -8.80 7.90 0.00
CA THR A 26 -9.36 7.22 1.17
C THR A 26 -10.69 7.87 1.55
N ILE A 27 -10.74 9.20 1.62
CA ILE A 27 -11.95 9.98 1.93
C ILE A 27 -13.05 9.68 0.91
N LYS A 28 -12.73 9.71 -0.38
CA LYS A 28 -13.64 9.34 -1.46
C LYS A 28 -14.18 7.92 -1.29
N SER A 29 -13.31 6.95 -0.98
CA SER A 29 -13.72 5.57 -0.74
C SER A 29 -14.64 5.40 0.47
N TYR A 30 -14.43 6.18 1.53
CA TYR A 30 -15.30 6.22 2.70
C TYR A 30 -16.66 6.84 2.35
N ALA A 31 -16.65 8.00 1.66
CA ALA A 31 -17.85 8.67 1.20
C ALA A 31 -18.72 7.77 0.33
N GLU A 32 -18.12 7.11 -0.66
CA GLU A 32 -18.80 6.17 -1.55
C GLU A 32 -19.42 5.00 -0.77
N SER A 33 -18.67 4.41 0.18
CA SER A 33 -19.15 3.27 0.96
C SER A 33 -20.30 3.65 1.89
N ILE A 34 -20.23 4.83 2.53
CA ILE A 34 -21.29 5.33 3.42
C ILE A 34 -22.53 5.70 2.60
N ASN A 35 -22.37 6.41 1.47
CA ASN A 35 -23.49 6.76 0.59
C ASN A 35 -24.22 5.51 0.08
N GLU A 36 -23.46 4.51 -0.40
CA GLU A 36 -24.03 3.25 -0.85
C GLU A 36 -24.81 2.56 0.27
N ALA A 37 -24.24 2.51 1.47
CA ALA A 37 -24.92 1.87 2.60
C ALA A 37 -26.20 2.60 3.01
N LEU A 38 -26.18 3.92 3.08
CA LEU A 38 -27.36 4.74 3.44
C LEU A 38 -28.47 4.66 2.38
N HIS A 39 -28.16 4.20 1.16
CA HIS A 39 -29.20 3.91 0.17
C HIS A 39 -30.00 2.64 0.52
N PHE A 40 -29.39 1.65 1.16
CA PHE A 40 -30.02 0.40 1.56
C PHE A 40 -30.48 0.35 3.02
N ILE A 41 -29.94 1.24 3.86
CA ILE A 41 -30.24 1.29 5.30
C ILE A 41 -31.12 2.51 5.58
N THR A 42 -32.32 2.28 6.07
CA THR A 42 -33.13 3.34 6.65
C THR A 42 -32.92 3.34 8.16
N PRO A 43 -32.22 4.36 8.72
CA PRO A 43 -31.99 4.41 10.15
C PRO A 43 -33.30 4.57 10.92
N LEU A 44 -33.48 3.80 11.98
CA LEU A 44 -34.62 3.88 12.89
C LEU A 44 -34.20 4.60 14.16
N GLN A 45 -35.14 5.34 14.78
CA GLN A 45 -34.90 5.98 16.06
C GLN A 45 -35.76 5.32 17.12
N GLU A 46 -35.11 4.67 18.11
CA GLU A 46 -35.74 4.02 19.24
C GLU A 46 -35.12 4.55 20.54
N ASN A 47 -35.95 5.05 21.44
CA ASN A 47 -35.52 5.55 22.76
C ASN A 47 -34.31 6.50 22.70
N GLY A 48 -34.30 7.42 21.72
CA GLY A 48 -33.24 8.39 21.55
C GLY A 48 -31.94 7.82 20.92
N THR A 49 -31.94 6.55 20.50
CA THR A 49 -30.83 5.88 19.83
C THR A 49 -31.13 5.68 18.36
N LEU A 50 -30.19 6.02 17.49
CA LEU A 50 -30.25 5.71 16.06
C LEU A 50 -29.78 4.28 15.84
N ILE A 51 -30.59 3.48 15.17
CA ILE A 51 -30.29 2.10 14.86
C ILE A 51 -30.08 1.96 13.34
N PHE A 52 -28.90 1.47 12.96
CA PHE A 52 -28.57 1.12 11.60
C PHE A 52 -28.56 -0.42 11.51
N ASP A 53 -29.56 -1.01 10.87
CA ASP A 53 -29.54 -2.44 10.56
C ASP A 53 -28.76 -2.67 9.26
N LEU A 54 -27.61 -3.32 9.35
CA LEU A 54 -26.73 -3.57 8.21
C LEU A 54 -27.22 -4.70 7.31
N MET A 55 -28.24 -5.49 7.68
CA MET A 55 -28.64 -6.67 6.94
C MET A 55 -28.99 -6.38 5.47
N PRO A 56 -29.81 -5.36 5.13
CA PRO A 56 -30.13 -5.06 3.72
C PRO A 56 -28.88 -4.73 2.90
N TYR A 57 -27.97 -3.95 3.47
CA TYR A 57 -26.72 -3.60 2.81
C TYR A 57 -25.79 -4.80 2.66
N ARG A 58 -25.67 -5.64 3.69
CA ARG A 58 -24.87 -6.87 3.65
C ARG A 58 -25.35 -7.83 2.56
N LEU A 59 -26.65 -7.96 2.37
CA LEU A 59 -27.21 -8.75 1.28
C LEU A 59 -26.83 -8.17 -0.10
N HIS A 60 -26.88 -6.84 -0.25
CA HIS A 60 -26.46 -6.17 -1.48
C HIS A 60 -25.00 -6.43 -1.82
N ILE A 61 -24.09 -6.31 -0.85
CA ILE A 61 -22.64 -6.48 -1.06
C ILE A 61 -22.16 -7.93 -0.93
N ALA A 62 -23.05 -8.90 -0.66
CA ALA A 62 -22.68 -10.30 -0.37
C ALA A 62 -21.87 -11.00 -1.48
N LYS A 63 -22.06 -10.58 -2.74
CA LYS A 63 -21.33 -11.13 -3.91
C LYS A 63 -19.92 -10.56 -4.07
N LEU A 64 -19.55 -9.53 -3.33
CA LEU A 64 -18.23 -8.94 -3.39
C LEU A 64 -17.22 -9.83 -2.64
N ASN A 65 -15.92 -9.63 -2.94
CA ASN A 65 -14.88 -10.34 -2.18
C ASN A 65 -14.82 -9.88 -0.71
N SER A 66 -14.42 -10.76 0.20
CA SER A 66 -14.38 -10.51 1.65
C SER A 66 -13.58 -9.27 2.05
N LYS A 67 -12.50 -8.92 1.31
CA LYS A 67 -11.69 -7.70 1.58
C LYS A 67 -12.48 -6.45 1.27
N THR A 68 -13.23 -6.44 0.16
CA THR A 68 -14.08 -5.31 -0.23
C THR A 68 -15.24 -5.14 0.75
N ILE A 69 -15.89 -6.24 1.14
CA ILE A 69 -16.96 -6.21 2.16
C ILE A 69 -16.41 -5.63 3.47
N SER A 70 -15.29 -6.17 3.97
CA SER A 70 -14.66 -5.68 5.21
C SER A 70 -14.31 -4.20 5.14
N LYS A 71 -13.78 -3.71 3.99
CA LYS A 71 -13.45 -2.29 3.79
C LYS A 71 -14.71 -1.42 3.85
N LYS A 72 -15.78 -1.82 3.18
CA LYS A 72 -17.05 -1.08 3.17
C LYS A 72 -17.69 -1.02 4.55
N LEU A 73 -17.73 -2.14 5.28
CA LEU A 73 -18.23 -2.17 6.64
C LEU A 73 -17.36 -1.35 7.61
N SER A 74 -16.03 -1.36 7.44
CA SER A 74 -15.13 -0.53 8.26
C SER A 74 -15.39 0.97 8.12
N ALA A 75 -15.79 1.44 6.94
CA ALA A 75 -16.17 2.83 6.74
C ALA A 75 -17.43 3.20 7.56
N LEU A 76 -18.44 2.31 7.57
CA LEU A 76 -19.65 2.49 8.37
C LEU A 76 -19.36 2.46 9.87
N HIS A 77 -18.55 1.50 10.35
CA HIS A 77 -18.11 1.47 11.74
C HIS A 77 -17.45 2.76 12.16
N SER A 78 -16.51 3.27 11.34
CA SER A 78 -15.83 4.52 11.64
C SER A 78 -16.80 5.70 11.69
N PHE A 79 -17.82 5.73 10.82
CA PHE A 79 -18.84 6.75 10.83
C PHE A 79 -19.74 6.67 12.07
N VAL A 80 -20.16 5.46 12.46
CA VAL A 80 -20.97 5.27 13.68
C VAL A 80 -20.19 5.61 14.95
N LEU A 81 -18.91 5.28 15.02
CA LEU A 81 -18.05 5.72 16.12
C LEU A 81 -18.00 7.26 16.18
N PHE A 82 -17.83 7.93 15.05
CA PHE A 82 -17.87 9.39 14.99
C PHE A 82 -19.21 9.97 15.48
N LEU A 83 -20.34 9.36 15.11
CA LEU A 83 -21.65 9.78 15.60
C LEU A 83 -21.75 9.67 17.13
N ASN A 84 -21.28 8.55 17.68
CA ASN A 84 -21.29 8.34 19.14
C ASN A 84 -20.37 9.32 19.87
N ASP A 85 -19.18 9.60 19.33
CA ASP A 85 -18.26 10.62 19.87
C ASP A 85 -18.87 12.01 19.88
N ASN A 86 -19.75 12.31 18.91
CA ASN A 86 -20.53 13.55 18.83
C ASN A 86 -21.87 13.49 19.59
N LYS A 87 -21.99 12.58 20.56
CA LYS A 87 -23.16 12.43 21.46
C LYS A 87 -24.46 12.03 20.74
N ILE A 88 -24.39 11.55 19.52
CA ILE A 88 -25.51 10.97 18.79
C ILE A 88 -25.48 9.47 19.05
N LYS A 89 -26.22 8.99 20.05
CA LYS A 89 -26.30 7.57 20.38
C LYS A 89 -26.69 6.74 19.17
N THR A 90 -25.79 5.87 18.74
CA THR A 90 -25.96 5.07 17.51
C THR A 90 -25.57 3.62 17.76
N LEU A 91 -26.36 2.71 17.24
CA LEU A 91 -26.16 1.25 17.32
C LEU A 91 -26.16 0.65 15.92
N LEU A 92 -25.22 -0.26 15.68
CA LEU A 92 -25.23 -1.15 14.52
C LEU A 92 -25.89 -2.48 14.89
N LYS A 93 -26.88 -2.90 14.12
CA LYS A 93 -27.43 -4.26 14.13
C LYS A 93 -26.86 -5.06 12.97
N SER A 94 -26.85 -6.39 13.08
CA SER A 94 -26.35 -7.31 12.03
C SER A 94 -24.88 -7.04 11.65
N ASP A 95 -24.07 -6.71 12.67
CA ASP A 95 -22.69 -6.22 12.54
C ASP A 95 -21.67 -7.34 12.81
N GLU A 96 -21.81 -8.45 12.13
CA GLU A 96 -20.88 -9.56 12.26
C GLU A 96 -19.59 -9.30 11.47
N SER A 97 -18.45 -9.62 12.05
CA SER A 97 -17.16 -9.47 11.39
C SER A 97 -17.03 -10.42 10.19
N VAL A 98 -16.52 -9.89 9.07
CA VAL A 98 -16.21 -10.72 7.90
C VAL A 98 -14.80 -11.30 8.05
N LYS A 99 -14.69 -12.63 8.08
CA LYS A 99 -13.39 -13.30 8.09
C LYS A 99 -12.66 -13.03 6.78
N VAL A 100 -11.63 -12.20 6.82
CA VAL A 100 -10.74 -11.94 5.68
C VAL A 100 -9.52 -12.86 5.81
N THR A 101 -9.39 -13.80 4.90
CA THR A 101 -8.18 -14.61 4.81
C THR A 101 -7.02 -13.72 4.36
N LYS A 102 -6.06 -13.50 5.26
CA LYS A 102 -4.84 -12.77 4.95
C LYS A 102 -3.94 -13.66 4.10
N THR A 103 -4.12 -13.63 2.78
CA THR A 103 -3.16 -14.25 1.86
C THR A 103 -1.98 -13.30 1.68
N LEU A 104 -0.79 -13.79 2.04
CA LEU A 104 0.45 -13.06 1.72
C LEU A 104 0.63 -13.06 0.20
N PRO A 105 0.91 -11.91 -0.42
CA PRO A 105 1.29 -11.89 -1.82
C PRO A 105 2.56 -12.74 -1.97
N LYS A 106 2.59 -13.63 -2.95
CA LYS A 106 3.80 -14.40 -3.26
C LYS A 106 4.83 -13.46 -3.89
N PRO A 107 6.10 -13.48 -3.44
CA PRO A 107 7.15 -12.72 -4.09
C PRO A 107 7.34 -13.21 -5.52
N VAL A 108 7.72 -12.29 -6.41
CA VAL A 108 8.09 -12.62 -7.79
C VAL A 108 9.46 -13.31 -7.77
N LEU A 109 9.57 -14.42 -8.44
CA LEU A 109 10.85 -15.11 -8.53
C LEU A 109 11.87 -14.27 -9.32
N HIS A 110 13.11 -14.23 -8.85
CA HIS A 110 14.18 -13.43 -9.43
C HIS A 110 14.35 -13.66 -10.93
N LYS A 111 14.25 -14.91 -11.40
CA LYS A 111 14.34 -15.27 -12.82
C LYS A 111 13.38 -14.49 -13.72
N TYR A 112 12.13 -14.29 -13.26
CA TYR A 112 11.13 -13.54 -14.03
C TYR A 112 11.40 -12.04 -14.04
N ILE A 113 12.08 -11.52 -13.01
CA ILE A 113 12.47 -10.10 -12.97
C ILE A 113 13.62 -9.90 -13.98
N VAL A 114 14.62 -10.78 -14.02
CA VAL A 114 15.72 -10.73 -15.00
C VAL A 114 15.16 -10.80 -16.42
N GLU A 115 14.33 -11.78 -16.72
CA GLU A 115 13.70 -11.95 -18.03
C GLU A 115 12.85 -10.71 -18.44
N ALA A 116 12.14 -10.13 -17.48
CA ALA A 116 11.38 -8.89 -17.72
C ALA A 116 12.30 -7.72 -18.06
N LEU A 117 13.43 -7.58 -17.37
CA LEU A 117 14.42 -6.53 -17.65
C LEU A 117 15.08 -6.69 -19.01
N GLU A 118 15.32 -7.92 -19.46
CA GLU A 118 15.88 -8.22 -20.80
C GLU A 118 14.89 -7.84 -21.92
N LEU A 119 13.58 -8.04 -21.69
CA LEU A 119 12.53 -7.72 -22.67
C LEU A 119 12.04 -6.27 -22.59
N SER A 120 12.63 -5.43 -21.73
CA SER A 120 12.21 -4.06 -21.47
C SER A 120 12.96 -3.06 -22.32
N ASN A 121 12.27 -2.01 -22.79
CA ASN A 121 12.94 -0.79 -23.20
C ASN A 121 13.52 -0.04 -22.00
N ILE A 122 14.28 1.03 -22.22
CA ILE A 122 15.00 1.73 -21.14
C ILE A 122 14.07 2.33 -20.08
N GLU A 123 12.91 2.89 -20.46
CA GLU A 123 11.91 3.44 -19.54
C GLU A 123 11.27 2.32 -18.69
N GLU A 124 10.86 1.23 -19.34
CA GLU A 124 10.29 0.05 -18.69
C GLU A 124 11.30 -0.59 -17.72
N LYS A 125 12.58 -0.69 -18.16
CA LYS A 125 13.70 -1.23 -17.38
C LYS A 125 13.93 -0.39 -16.12
N LEU A 126 14.03 0.92 -16.27
CA LEU A 126 14.20 1.82 -15.14
C LEU A 126 13.03 1.70 -14.14
N ALA A 127 11.78 1.73 -14.62
CA ALA A 127 10.62 1.64 -13.74
C ALA A 127 10.60 0.33 -12.91
N ILE A 128 10.92 -0.81 -13.53
CA ILE A 128 10.99 -2.11 -12.84
C ILE A 128 12.16 -2.12 -11.86
N THR A 129 13.34 -1.65 -12.29
CA THR A 129 14.54 -1.61 -11.46
C THR A 129 14.32 -0.75 -10.22
N MET A 130 13.81 0.47 -10.35
CA MET A 130 13.53 1.37 -9.23
C MET A 130 12.56 0.77 -8.21
N LEU A 131 11.50 0.11 -8.67
CA LEU A 131 10.56 -0.55 -7.77
C LEU A 131 11.16 -1.76 -7.05
N TYR A 132 12.03 -2.51 -7.74
CA TYR A 132 12.58 -3.75 -7.20
C TYR A 132 13.83 -3.51 -6.34
N THR A 133 14.71 -2.58 -6.71
CA THR A 133 15.97 -2.34 -5.98
C THR A 133 15.82 -1.36 -4.82
N LEU A 134 14.83 -0.45 -4.87
CA LEU A 134 14.57 0.53 -3.83
C LEU A 134 13.28 0.23 -3.02
N GLY A 135 12.50 -0.75 -3.44
CA GLY A 135 11.27 -1.12 -2.75
C GLY A 135 10.22 -0.02 -2.72
N LEU A 136 10.15 0.83 -3.74
CA LEU A 136 9.27 2.00 -3.76
C LEU A 136 7.78 1.62 -3.84
N ARG A 137 6.92 2.50 -3.30
CA ARG A 137 5.51 2.52 -3.68
C ARG A 137 5.36 3.15 -5.07
N ILE A 138 4.34 2.76 -5.82
CA ILE A 138 4.11 3.36 -7.14
C ILE A 138 3.92 4.87 -7.07
N SER A 139 3.24 5.38 -6.03
CA SER A 139 3.08 6.81 -5.77
C SER A 139 4.41 7.52 -5.46
N GLU A 140 5.33 6.87 -4.77
CA GLU A 140 6.66 7.40 -4.50
C GLU A 140 7.45 7.53 -5.80
N LEU A 141 7.37 6.52 -6.68
CA LEU A 141 8.04 6.54 -7.98
C LEU A 141 7.47 7.62 -8.92
N THR A 142 6.15 7.80 -8.98
CA THR A 142 5.54 8.83 -9.83
C THR A 142 5.81 10.26 -9.36
N ASN A 143 6.04 10.46 -8.06
CA ASN A 143 6.31 11.76 -7.49
C ASN A 143 7.82 12.08 -7.37
N MET A 144 8.69 11.14 -7.72
CA MET A 144 10.13 11.30 -7.64
C MET A 144 10.61 12.40 -8.59
N LYS A 145 11.35 13.36 -8.06
CA LYS A 145 11.96 14.45 -8.81
C LYS A 145 13.43 14.16 -9.07
N LEU A 146 14.00 14.82 -10.07
CA LEU A 146 15.45 14.72 -10.34
C LEU A 146 16.28 15.20 -9.14
N ASP A 147 15.83 16.24 -8.43
CA ASP A 147 16.49 16.79 -7.25
C ASP A 147 16.54 15.83 -6.05
N ASP A 148 15.68 14.78 -6.05
CA ASP A 148 15.68 13.75 -5.03
C ASP A 148 16.78 12.71 -5.24
N ILE A 149 17.50 12.76 -6.37
CA ILE A 149 18.47 11.75 -6.80
C ILE A 149 19.89 12.30 -6.68
N SER A 150 20.72 11.67 -5.86
CA SER A 150 22.15 11.95 -5.78
C SER A 150 22.98 10.81 -6.37
N GLN A 151 24.30 10.91 -6.30
CA GLN A 151 25.20 9.87 -6.85
C GLN A 151 25.06 8.51 -6.14
N GLU A 152 24.83 8.53 -4.83
CA GLU A 152 24.84 7.32 -4.00
C GLU A 152 23.51 7.04 -3.31
N TRP A 153 22.61 8.03 -3.25
CA TRP A 153 21.37 7.97 -2.47
C TRP A 153 20.19 8.55 -3.22
N ILE A 154 19.02 8.03 -2.95
CA ILE A 154 17.75 8.61 -3.39
C ILE A 154 16.91 8.95 -2.18
N ARG A 155 16.46 10.21 -2.12
CA ARG A 155 15.54 10.70 -1.10
C ARG A 155 14.10 10.39 -1.50
N ILE A 156 13.38 9.72 -0.62
CA ILE A 156 11.98 9.38 -0.82
C ILE A 156 11.13 10.14 0.18
N VAL A 157 10.19 10.92 -0.34
CA VAL A 157 9.16 11.58 0.47
C VAL A 157 7.93 10.69 0.51
N GLY A 158 7.59 10.19 1.69
CA GLY A 158 6.46 9.32 1.94
C GLY A 158 5.23 10.08 2.46
N LYS A 159 4.21 9.32 2.87
CA LYS A 159 2.98 9.90 3.45
C LYS A 159 3.30 10.70 4.72
N GLY A 160 2.76 11.93 4.81
CA GLY A 160 2.97 12.85 5.94
C GLY A 160 4.38 13.44 5.97
N ASP A 161 4.96 13.70 4.78
CA ASP A 161 6.28 14.32 4.57
C ASP A 161 7.45 13.60 5.26
N LYS A 162 7.23 12.34 5.64
CA LYS A 162 8.31 11.51 6.19
C LYS A 162 9.30 11.18 5.08
N GLN A 163 10.54 11.63 5.30
CA GLN A 163 11.64 11.39 4.37
C GLN A 163 12.43 10.16 4.80
N ARG A 164 12.96 9.43 3.82
CA ARG A 164 13.98 8.40 4.00
C ARG A 164 14.93 8.40 2.82
N ASP A 165 16.19 8.15 3.09
CA ASP A 165 17.21 8.02 2.07
C ASP A 165 17.49 6.52 1.84
N ILE A 166 17.53 6.11 0.58
CA ILE A 166 17.79 4.73 0.18
C ILE A 166 19.06 4.70 -0.66
N PRO A 167 20.02 3.78 -0.37
CA PRO A 167 21.25 3.70 -1.14
C PRO A 167 20.94 3.26 -2.59
N LEU A 168 21.59 3.94 -3.54
CA LEU A 168 21.45 3.68 -4.96
C LEU A 168 22.54 2.69 -5.39
N LEU A 169 22.12 1.52 -5.90
CA LEU A 169 23.07 0.54 -6.43
C LEU A 169 23.73 1.06 -7.71
N VAL A 170 25.00 0.74 -7.92
CA VAL A 170 25.76 1.13 -9.12
C VAL A 170 25.01 0.71 -10.40
N SER A 171 24.53 -0.53 -10.47
CA SER A 171 23.77 -1.02 -11.62
C SER A 171 22.43 -0.30 -11.84
N THR A 172 21.81 0.22 -10.78
CA THR A 172 20.59 1.03 -10.89
C THR A 172 20.92 2.43 -11.41
N LYS A 173 22.07 2.98 -10.96
CA LYS A 173 22.57 4.27 -11.42
C LYS A 173 22.89 4.26 -12.90
N GLU A 174 23.57 3.21 -13.40
CA GLU A 174 23.86 3.04 -14.83
C GLU A 174 22.59 3.08 -15.69
N ILE A 175 21.56 2.32 -15.30
CA ILE A 175 20.27 2.32 -16.02
C ILE A 175 19.59 3.71 -15.96
N LEU A 176 19.73 4.40 -14.82
CA LEU A 176 19.19 5.74 -14.64
C LEU A 176 19.90 6.75 -15.54
N ASP A 177 21.24 6.68 -15.63
CA ASP A 177 22.03 7.58 -16.48
C ASP A 177 21.70 7.34 -17.97
N ASP A 178 21.64 6.09 -18.42
CA ASP A 178 21.21 5.74 -19.79
C ASP A 178 19.80 6.29 -20.10
N TYR A 179 18.89 6.27 -19.12
CA TYR A 179 17.56 6.82 -19.29
C TYR A 179 17.58 8.35 -19.42
N LEU A 180 18.33 9.04 -18.57
CA LEU A 180 18.46 10.49 -18.58
C LEU A 180 19.16 10.98 -19.83
N ASP A 181 20.11 10.23 -20.39
CA ASP A 181 20.75 10.53 -21.66
C ASP A 181 19.79 10.34 -22.85
N THR A 182 18.84 9.41 -22.74
CA THR A 182 17.85 9.12 -23.77
C THR A 182 16.69 10.11 -23.80
N PHE A 183 16.26 10.59 -22.62
CA PHE A 183 15.08 11.41 -22.47
C PHE A 183 15.41 12.77 -21.85
N SER A 184 14.88 13.84 -22.43
CA SER A 184 14.99 15.21 -21.88
C SER A 184 13.98 15.39 -20.74
N ILE A 185 14.33 14.95 -19.55
CA ILE A 185 13.50 15.05 -18.35
C ILE A 185 13.69 16.42 -17.69
N LYS A 186 12.61 17.08 -17.28
CA LYS A 186 12.64 18.43 -16.70
C LYS A 186 12.55 18.44 -15.18
N GLN A 187 11.60 17.69 -14.62
CA GLN A 187 11.31 17.77 -13.19
C GLN A 187 11.08 16.40 -12.55
N PHE A 188 10.16 15.61 -13.10
CA PHE A 188 9.81 14.31 -12.53
C PHE A 188 10.54 13.19 -13.29
N LEU A 189 11.09 12.24 -12.57
CA LEU A 189 11.83 11.11 -13.18
C LEU A 189 11.02 10.43 -14.30
N PHE A 190 9.72 10.24 -14.09
CA PHE A 190 8.79 9.73 -15.10
C PHE A 190 7.78 10.82 -15.45
N GLU A 191 8.02 11.51 -16.55
CA GLU A 191 7.15 12.57 -17.05
C GLU A 191 6.85 12.44 -18.53
N LYS A 192 5.78 13.09 -18.95
CA LYS A 192 5.42 13.27 -20.35
C LYS A 192 4.95 14.70 -20.57
N ASN A 193 5.59 15.42 -21.50
CA ASN A 193 5.30 16.84 -21.78
C ASN A 193 5.46 17.76 -20.54
N GLY A 194 6.37 17.43 -19.62
CA GLY A 194 6.62 18.18 -18.38
C GLY A 194 5.65 17.85 -17.23
N GLU A 195 4.70 16.95 -17.44
CA GLU A 195 3.79 16.48 -16.38
C GLU A 195 4.16 15.06 -15.95
N LYS A 196 4.12 14.80 -14.66
CA LYS A 196 4.40 13.47 -14.12
C LYS A 196 3.45 12.41 -14.67
N LEU A 197 3.95 11.23 -14.94
CA LEU A 197 3.12 10.08 -15.31
C LEU A 197 2.18 9.70 -14.17
N SER A 198 0.95 9.30 -14.51
CA SER A 198 0.01 8.80 -13.51
C SER A 198 0.45 7.43 -12.98
N GLU A 199 0.05 7.12 -11.74
CA GLU A 199 0.25 5.78 -11.16
C GLU A 199 -0.32 4.67 -12.06
N ASN A 200 -1.47 4.93 -12.69
CA ASN A 200 -2.10 3.97 -13.58
C ASN A 200 -1.28 3.72 -14.84
N SER A 201 -0.64 4.77 -15.38
CA SER A 201 0.24 4.64 -16.53
C SER A 201 1.45 3.76 -16.22
N LEU A 202 2.20 4.05 -15.14
CA LEU A 202 3.34 3.22 -14.73
C LEU A 202 2.92 1.81 -14.33
N ARG A 203 1.78 1.65 -13.66
CA ARG A 203 1.22 0.34 -13.33
C ARG A 203 0.91 -0.49 -14.57
N TYR A 204 0.33 0.14 -15.59
CA TYR A 204 0.08 -0.49 -16.88
C TYR A 204 1.38 -0.92 -17.57
N THR A 205 2.38 -0.03 -17.62
CA THR A 205 3.72 -0.32 -18.18
C THR A 205 4.32 -1.57 -17.53
N ILE A 206 4.38 -1.64 -16.20
CA ILE A 206 4.93 -2.79 -15.47
C ILE A 206 4.14 -4.06 -15.79
N THR A 207 2.80 -3.99 -15.71
CA THR A 207 1.94 -5.15 -15.98
C THR A 207 2.12 -5.67 -17.41
N LYS A 208 2.29 -4.77 -18.37
CA LYS A 208 2.51 -5.09 -19.79
C LYS A 208 3.82 -5.84 -19.99
N VAL A 209 4.92 -5.39 -19.36
CA VAL A 209 6.22 -6.08 -19.45
C VAL A 209 6.13 -7.49 -18.89
N PHE A 210 5.64 -7.64 -17.66
CA PHE A 210 5.54 -8.98 -17.06
C PHE A 210 4.55 -9.92 -17.78
N LYS A 211 3.58 -9.35 -18.51
CA LYS A 211 2.73 -10.15 -19.40
C LYS A 211 3.52 -10.76 -20.57
N ARG A 212 4.58 -10.08 -21.07
CA ARG A 212 5.49 -10.66 -22.09
C ARG A 212 6.23 -11.89 -21.55
N VAL A 213 6.53 -11.90 -20.25
CA VAL A 213 7.14 -13.04 -19.52
C VAL A 213 6.10 -14.11 -19.13
N GLY A 214 4.83 -13.93 -19.48
CA GLY A 214 3.75 -14.89 -19.19
C GLY A 214 3.20 -14.83 -17.77
N ILE A 215 3.54 -13.84 -16.96
CA ILE A 215 3.04 -13.68 -15.59
C ILE A 215 2.39 -12.32 -15.35
N LYS A 216 1.55 -12.25 -14.31
CA LYS A 216 0.94 -10.99 -13.87
C LYS A 216 1.65 -10.51 -12.61
N VAL A 217 2.28 -9.34 -12.70
CA VAL A 217 2.98 -8.71 -11.57
C VAL A 217 2.45 -7.30 -11.36
N THR A 218 2.37 -6.90 -10.11
CA THR A 218 1.97 -5.56 -9.68
C THR A 218 3.15 -4.84 -9.02
N PRO A 219 3.21 -3.50 -9.00
CA PRO A 219 4.23 -2.75 -8.27
C PRO A 219 4.37 -3.17 -6.81
N HIS A 220 3.24 -3.49 -6.16
CA HIS A 220 3.25 -3.95 -4.77
C HIS A 220 3.93 -5.31 -4.59
N GLN A 221 3.82 -6.21 -5.59
CA GLN A 221 4.54 -7.50 -5.55
C GLN A 221 6.04 -7.31 -5.76
N LEU A 222 6.51 -6.35 -6.59
CA LEU A 222 7.93 -6.04 -6.73
C LEU A 222 8.51 -5.51 -5.40
N ARG A 223 7.82 -4.59 -4.76
CA ARG A 223 8.20 -4.10 -3.43
C ARG A 223 8.20 -5.21 -2.37
N HIS A 224 7.23 -6.12 -2.43
CA HIS A 224 7.20 -7.29 -1.55
C HIS A 224 8.40 -8.22 -1.83
N SER A 225 8.76 -8.42 -3.10
CA SER A 225 9.92 -9.21 -3.49
C SER A 225 11.23 -8.60 -2.98
N TYR A 226 11.39 -7.27 -3.08
CA TYR A 226 12.51 -6.54 -2.49
C TYR A 226 12.64 -6.83 -0.99
N ALA A 227 11.58 -6.62 -0.22
CA ALA A 227 11.58 -6.86 1.22
C ALA A 227 11.92 -8.32 1.56
N THR A 228 11.31 -9.27 0.83
CA THR A 228 11.55 -10.70 1.03
C THR A 228 13.00 -11.09 0.70
N SER A 229 13.56 -10.52 -0.37
CA SER A 229 14.96 -10.79 -0.77
C SER A 229 15.95 -10.30 0.28
N LEU A 230 15.76 -9.09 0.82
CA LEU A 230 16.61 -8.54 1.89
C LEU A 230 16.54 -9.40 3.16
N LEU A 231 15.33 -9.76 3.60
CA LEU A 231 15.15 -10.61 4.77
C LEU A 231 15.76 -12.00 4.59
N ASN A 232 15.63 -12.60 3.40
CA ASN A 232 16.23 -13.89 3.09
C ASN A 232 17.77 -13.81 3.03
N ALA A 233 18.32 -12.67 2.65
CA ALA A 233 19.75 -12.39 2.69
C ALA A 233 20.28 -12.12 4.10
N GLY A 234 19.39 -12.01 5.11
CA GLY A 234 19.76 -11.84 6.52
C GLY A 234 19.70 -10.41 7.03
N ALA A 235 19.15 -9.47 6.25
CA ALA A 235 18.96 -8.11 6.73
C ALA A 235 18.03 -8.07 7.96
N PRO A 236 18.33 -7.27 8.99
CA PRO A 236 17.45 -7.09 10.13
C PRO A 236 16.07 -6.55 9.71
N ILE A 237 15.02 -7.03 10.34
CA ILE A 237 13.65 -6.59 10.02
C ILE A 237 13.42 -5.11 10.31
N SER A 238 14.13 -4.53 11.29
CA SER A 238 14.16 -3.09 11.58
C SER A 238 14.60 -2.30 10.35
N ASP A 239 15.75 -2.69 9.78
CA ASP A 239 16.36 -1.99 8.66
C ASP A 239 15.51 -2.08 7.40
N VAL A 240 14.94 -3.28 7.13
CA VAL A 240 13.99 -3.45 6.02
C VAL A 240 12.73 -2.63 6.23
N SER A 241 12.24 -2.50 7.48
CA SER A 241 11.10 -1.65 7.82
C SER A 241 11.37 -0.17 7.57
N GLU A 242 12.56 0.28 7.95
CA GLU A 242 13.02 1.65 7.74
C GLU A 242 13.16 1.96 6.25
N LEU A 243 13.87 1.13 5.50
CA LEU A 243 14.02 1.26 4.03
C LEU A 243 12.66 1.29 3.31
N LEU A 244 11.68 0.54 3.81
CA LEU A 244 10.33 0.55 3.26
C LEU A 244 9.49 1.77 3.72
N GLY A 245 9.90 2.49 4.75
CA GLY A 245 9.12 3.58 5.33
C GLY A 245 7.77 3.10 5.88
N HIS A 246 7.79 2.03 6.69
CA HIS A 246 6.62 1.56 7.40
C HIS A 246 6.45 2.36 8.70
N SER A 247 5.32 3.05 8.85
CA SER A 247 5.00 3.81 10.07
C SER A 247 4.67 2.92 11.28
N SER A 248 4.50 1.61 11.07
CA SER A 248 4.15 0.63 12.10
C SER A 248 4.85 -0.70 11.82
N MET A 249 5.49 -1.26 12.84
CA MET A 249 6.10 -2.60 12.83
C MET A 249 5.08 -3.70 12.48
N ALA A 250 3.79 -3.48 12.73
CA ALA A 250 2.72 -4.42 12.37
C ALA A 250 2.66 -4.72 10.87
N THR A 251 3.04 -3.76 10.02
CA THR A 251 3.10 -3.96 8.57
C THR A 251 4.28 -4.84 8.18
N THR A 252 5.36 -4.81 8.97
CA THR A 252 6.57 -5.62 8.74
C THR A 252 6.44 -7.01 9.36
N GLN A 253 5.59 -7.19 10.38
CA GLN A 253 5.28 -8.50 10.98
C GLN A 253 4.67 -9.50 9.96
N ILE A 254 4.13 -9.01 8.85
CA ILE A 254 3.67 -9.86 7.74
C ILE A 254 4.83 -10.69 7.18
N TYR A 255 6.05 -10.18 7.23
CA TYR A 255 7.25 -10.84 6.74
C TYR A 255 7.88 -11.82 7.76
N THR A 256 7.52 -11.73 9.03
CA THR A 256 8.07 -12.63 10.06
C THR A 256 7.64 -14.09 9.88
N LYS A 257 6.55 -14.34 9.15
CA LYS A 257 6.09 -15.71 8.82
C LYS A 257 6.88 -16.34 7.67
N LEU A 258 7.57 -15.54 6.84
CA LEU A 258 8.38 -16.04 5.71
C LEU A 258 9.76 -16.52 6.16
N GLY A 259 10.19 -16.13 7.37
CA GLY A 259 11.55 -16.35 7.86
C GLY A 259 11.76 -17.57 8.76
N SER A 260 10.97 -18.66 8.68
CA SER A 260 11.21 -19.82 9.56
C SER A 260 12.60 -20.41 9.40
N ALA A 261 13.11 -20.55 8.18
CA ALA A 261 14.48 -21.02 7.92
C ALA A 261 15.53 -20.00 8.37
N LEU A 262 15.29 -18.70 8.19
CA LEU A 262 16.19 -17.65 8.62
C LEU A 262 16.18 -17.51 10.16
N LYS A 263 15.03 -17.64 10.81
CA LYS A 263 14.93 -17.67 12.28
C LYS A 263 15.75 -18.82 12.85
N GLN A 264 15.64 -20.00 12.26
CA GLN A 264 16.45 -21.17 12.67
C GLN A 264 17.93 -20.92 12.47
N LYS A 265 18.33 -20.34 11.32
CA LYS A 265 19.72 -19.99 11.05
C LYS A 265 20.26 -18.95 12.01
N ASN A 266 19.49 -17.90 12.30
CA ASN A 266 19.87 -16.85 13.24
C ASN A 266 19.86 -17.34 14.69
N TYR A 267 18.89 -18.19 15.08
CA TYR A 267 18.87 -18.88 16.36
C TYR A 267 20.13 -19.73 16.55
N ASN A 268 20.47 -20.55 15.55
CA ASN A 268 21.67 -21.40 15.59
C ASN A 268 22.97 -20.59 15.63
N LYS A 269 23.00 -19.37 15.07
CA LYS A 269 24.15 -18.46 15.17
C LYS A 269 24.26 -17.75 16.52
N ALA A 270 23.12 -17.38 17.12
CA ALA A 270 23.06 -16.56 18.31
C ALA A 270 22.98 -17.39 19.61
N HIS A 271 22.54 -18.63 19.55
CA HIS A 271 22.31 -19.44 20.74
C HIS A 271 23.65 -19.97 21.29
N PRO A 272 23.98 -19.71 22.57
CA PRO A 272 25.28 -20.05 23.16
C PRO A 272 25.66 -21.55 23.07
N LEU A 273 24.67 -22.43 23.05
CA LEU A 273 24.86 -23.88 22.97
C LEU A 273 25.04 -24.41 21.52
N CYS A 274 24.74 -23.60 20.50
CA CYS A 274 24.93 -23.99 19.10
C CYS A 274 26.32 -23.61 18.56
N GLY A 275 27.12 -22.85 19.33
CA GLY A 275 28.49 -22.43 18.99
C GLY A 275 29.61 -23.27 19.64
N VAL A 276 29.29 -24.30 20.40
CA VAL A 276 30.28 -25.16 21.09
C VAL A 276 30.46 -26.45 20.26
N GLY A 277 31.25 -26.34 19.19
CA GLY A 277 31.56 -27.47 18.35
C GLY A 277 32.43 -27.11 17.15
N LYS A 278 33.53 -26.44 17.39
CA LYS A 278 34.74 -26.42 16.54
C LYS A 278 35.96 -26.24 17.43
#